data_15ea1ecfd7af4021dee0bdcecaff4e52
#
_entry.id   15ea1ecfd7af4021dee0bdcecaff4e52
#
_cell.length_a   1.000
_cell.length_b   1.000
_cell.length_c   1.000
_cell.angle_alpha   90.00
_cell.angle_beta   90.00
_cell.angle_gamma   90.00
#
_symmetry.space_group_name_H-M   'P 1'
#
loop_
_entity.id
_entity.type
_entity.pdbx_description
1 polymer ?
#
loop_
_entity_poly.entity_id
_entity_poly.type
_entity_poly.pdbx_seq_one_letter_code
_entity_poly.pdbx_strand_id
1 'polypeptide(L)'
;MELTPGTEIVELETGVFARLHAGLTNAGIIIGDNSVLVIDSLRVPSFARDLISDVKHLTDKPIEYVIDTHSHWDHAWGNEEFPDATIVAHENARDEMLDVEWNRQWREKVVAANDPWSEEAKLVNITPPDL
;
A
#
# COMPACT_ATOMS: atom_id res chain seq x y z
N MET A 1 -8.24 7.87 20.00
CA MET A 1 -7.44 7.69 18.79
C MET A 1 -8.30 7.07 17.72
N GLU A 2 -8.44 7.74 16.59
CA GLU A 2 -9.34 7.30 15.55
C GLU A 2 -8.59 6.74 14.35
N LEU A 3 -9.11 5.66 13.80
CA LEU A 3 -8.64 5.11 12.55
C LEU A 3 -9.17 5.97 11.39
N THR A 4 -8.59 5.75 10.21
CA THR A 4 -9.08 6.37 8.98
C THR A 4 -10.57 6.09 8.80
N PRO A 5 -11.41 7.10 8.50
CA PRO A 5 -12.84 6.87 8.27
C PRO A 5 -13.10 5.81 7.21
N GLY A 6 -14.07 4.95 7.46
CA GLY A 6 -14.43 3.86 6.57
C GLY A 6 -13.58 2.61 6.73
N THR A 7 -12.63 2.62 7.65
CA THR A 7 -11.75 1.46 7.91
C THR A 7 -12.08 0.77 9.21
N GLU A 8 -11.73 -0.50 9.26
CA GLU A 8 -11.85 -1.36 10.44
C GLU A 8 -10.60 -2.22 10.51
N ILE A 9 -10.06 -2.42 11.70
CA ILE A 9 -8.93 -3.33 11.91
C ILE A 9 -9.40 -4.52 12.74
N VAL A 10 -9.21 -5.72 12.19
CA VAL A 10 -9.59 -6.97 12.84
C VAL A 10 -8.33 -7.78 13.14
N GLU A 11 -8.13 -8.13 14.41
CA GLU A 11 -7.05 -9.02 14.78
C GLU A 11 -7.48 -10.47 14.50
N LEU A 12 -6.80 -11.11 13.53
CA LEU A 12 -7.11 -12.46 13.10
C LEU A 12 -6.41 -13.51 13.97
N GLU A 13 -5.23 -13.18 14.42
CA GLU A 13 -4.39 -13.98 15.29
C GLU A 13 -3.47 -13.00 16.02
N THR A 14 -2.80 -13.41 17.08
CA THR A 14 -1.90 -12.53 17.82
C THR A 14 -0.88 -11.87 16.89
N GLY A 15 -0.94 -10.55 16.79
CA GLY A 15 -0.03 -9.77 15.94
C GLY A 15 -0.35 -9.80 14.46
N VAL A 16 -1.45 -10.42 14.03
CA VAL A 16 -1.84 -10.52 12.63
C VAL A 16 -3.18 -9.82 12.44
N PHE A 17 -3.18 -8.75 11.65
CA PHE A 17 -4.35 -7.89 11.49
C PHE A 17 -4.77 -7.76 10.04
N ALA A 18 -6.08 -7.71 9.81
CA ALA A 18 -6.65 -7.28 8.53
C ALA A 18 -7.17 -5.85 8.69
N ARG A 19 -6.71 -4.95 7.81
CA ARG A 19 -7.27 -3.61 7.71
C ARG A 19 -8.26 -3.58 6.56
N LEU A 20 -9.53 -3.46 6.90
CA LEU A 20 -10.62 -3.48 5.94
C LEU A 20 -11.06 -2.04 5.64
N HIS A 21 -11.24 -1.74 4.36
CA HIS A 21 -11.72 -0.43 3.93
C HIS A 21 -12.93 -0.63 3.03
N ALA A 22 -14.09 -0.18 3.48
CA ALA A 22 -15.36 -0.40 2.80
C ALA A 22 -15.30 0.05 1.33
N GLY A 23 -15.53 -0.90 0.41
CA GLY A 23 -15.54 -0.64 -1.02
C GLY A 23 -14.19 -0.36 -1.66
N LEU A 24 -13.09 -0.44 -0.89
CA LEU A 24 -11.74 -0.14 -1.36
C LEU A 24 -10.79 -1.30 -1.06
N THR A 25 -9.48 -1.07 -1.28
CA THR A 25 -8.47 -2.12 -1.09
C THR A 25 -8.19 -2.35 0.39
N ASN A 26 -8.15 -3.61 0.79
CA ASN A 26 -7.75 -4.02 2.12
C ASN A 26 -6.22 -4.17 2.20
N ALA A 27 -5.68 -4.14 3.40
CA ALA A 27 -4.26 -4.35 3.66
C ALA A 27 -4.08 -5.34 4.82
N GLY A 28 -2.90 -5.95 4.88
CA GLY A 28 -2.51 -6.80 6.00
C GLY A 28 -1.44 -6.12 6.83
N ILE A 29 -1.45 -6.37 8.14
CA ILE A 29 -0.46 -5.83 9.07
C ILE A 29 -0.01 -6.98 9.97
N ILE A 30 1.30 -7.27 9.98
CA ILE A 30 1.87 -8.28 10.84
C ILE A 30 2.89 -7.61 11.75
N ILE A 31 2.67 -7.68 13.05
CA ILE A 31 3.54 -7.08 14.06
C ILE A 31 4.42 -8.18 14.65
N GLY A 32 5.71 -8.11 14.36
CA GLY A 32 6.72 -9.00 14.92
C GLY A 32 7.32 -8.45 16.21
N ASP A 33 8.38 -9.08 16.68
CA ASP A 33 9.04 -8.66 17.92
C ASP A 33 9.68 -7.28 17.80
N ASN A 34 10.27 -6.96 16.64
CA ASN A 34 11.06 -5.75 16.46
C ASN A 34 10.53 -4.83 15.36
N SER A 35 9.68 -5.32 14.49
CA SER A 35 9.25 -4.57 13.31
C SER A 35 7.89 -5.03 12.81
N VAL A 36 7.40 -4.31 11.81
CA VAL A 36 6.10 -4.54 11.18
C VAL A 36 6.31 -4.90 9.71
N LEU A 37 5.51 -5.84 9.22
CA LEU A 37 5.37 -6.16 7.81
C LEU A 37 3.97 -5.75 7.37
N VAL A 38 3.88 -4.99 6.28
CA VAL A 38 2.62 -4.56 5.69
C VAL A 38 2.41 -5.31 4.37
N ILE A 39 1.19 -5.76 4.14
CA ILE A 39 0.80 -6.40 2.88
C ILE A 39 -0.08 -5.44 2.12
N ASP A 40 0.42 -5.01 0.97
CA ASP A 40 -0.12 -3.99 0.06
C ASP A 40 -0.04 -2.56 0.61
N SER A 41 0.45 -1.66 -0.21
CA SER A 41 0.68 -0.25 0.12
C SER A 41 -0.45 0.66 -0.29
N LEU A 42 -1.49 0.10 -0.89
CA LEU A 42 -2.69 0.78 -1.36
C LEU A 42 -2.44 1.65 -2.62
N ARG A 43 -3.41 2.55 -2.92
CA ARG A 43 -3.53 3.12 -4.29
C ARG A 43 -2.68 4.35 -4.56
N VAL A 44 -2.77 5.36 -3.78
CA VAL A 44 -2.03 6.61 -3.96
C VAL A 44 -1.40 7.02 -2.64
N PRO A 45 -0.40 7.91 -2.64
CA PRO A 45 0.33 8.24 -1.42
C PRO A 45 -0.52 8.61 -0.22
N SER A 46 -1.62 9.34 -0.40
CA SER A 46 -2.48 9.71 0.72
C SER A 46 -3.09 8.49 1.43
N PHE A 47 -3.46 7.46 0.67
CA PHE A 47 -3.98 6.22 1.24
C PHE A 47 -2.90 5.45 2.00
N ALA A 48 -1.68 5.44 1.49
CA ALA A 48 -0.55 4.84 2.17
C ALA A 48 -0.21 5.58 3.47
N ARG A 49 -0.28 6.90 3.48
CA ARG A 49 -0.08 7.68 4.70
C ARG A 49 -1.14 7.38 5.75
N ASP A 50 -2.39 7.20 5.33
CA ASP A 50 -3.47 6.80 6.23
C ASP A 50 -3.21 5.41 6.83
N LEU A 51 -2.76 4.46 6.00
CA LEU A 51 -2.38 3.13 6.47
C LEU A 51 -1.24 3.21 7.48
N ILE A 52 -0.21 3.98 7.21
CA ILE A 52 0.91 4.17 8.14
C ILE A 52 0.42 4.75 9.46
N SER A 53 -0.46 5.74 9.41
CA SER A 53 -1.07 6.33 10.60
C SER A 53 -1.84 5.29 11.41
N ASP A 54 -2.63 4.45 10.74
CA ASP A 54 -3.41 3.40 11.40
C ASP A 54 -2.50 2.34 12.03
N VAL A 55 -1.36 2.00 11.39
CA VAL A 55 -0.37 1.11 11.99
C VAL A 55 0.20 1.69 13.29
N LYS A 56 0.44 2.99 13.31
CA LYS A 56 0.95 3.67 14.50
C LYS A 56 -0.02 3.66 15.68
N HIS A 57 -1.31 3.46 15.44
CA HIS A 57 -2.28 3.23 16.51
C HIS A 57 -2.12 1.86 17.15
N LEU A 58 -1.52 0.90 16.44
CA LEU A 58 -1.32 -0.46 16.94
C LEU A 58 0.03 -0.64 17.61
N THR A 59 1.07 0.03 17.12
CA THR A 59 2.43 -0.17 17.58
C THR A 59 3.34 1.00 17.18
N ASP A 60 4.41 1.20 17.95
CA ASP A 60 5.47 2.17 17.62
C ASP A 60 6.62 1.53 16.84
N LYS A 61 6.57 0.21 16.60
CA LYS A 61 7.62 -0.50 15.88
C LYS A 61 7.70 -0.02 14.43
N PRO A 62 8.91 0.02 13.83
CA PRO A 62 9.07 0.49 12.45
C PRO A 62 8.51 -0.52 11.45
N ILE A 63 8.02 0.00 10.33
CA ILE A 63 7.63 -0.83 9.18
C ILE A 63 8.89 -1.16 8.42
N GLU A 64 9.31 -2.43 8.46
CA GLU A 64 10.56 -2.88 7.83
C GLU A 64 10.33 -3.49 6.45
N TYR A 65 9.17 -4.11 6.23
CA TYR A 65 8.85 -4.76 4.97
C TYR A 65 7.48 -4.36 4.48
N VAL A 66 7.37 -4.21 3.16
CA VAL A 66 6.09 -4.10 2.45
C VAL A 66 6.07 -5.22 1.41
N ILE A 67 5.00 -6.00 1.39
CA ILE A 67 4.80 -7.02 0.37
C ILE A 67 3.69 -6.54 -0.56
N ASP A 68 4.01 -6.40 -1.85
CA ASP A 68 2.99 -6.18 -2.87
C ASP A 68 2.48 -7.54 -3.33
N THR A 69 1.20 -7.79 -3.16
CA THR A 69 0.59 -9.06 -3.62
C THR A 69 0.63 -9.18 -5.13
N HIS A 70 0.52 -8.05 -5.82
CA HIS A 70 0.63 -7.96 -7.27
C HIS A 70 0.86 -6.50 -7.68
N SER A 71 1.00 -6.24 -8.97
CA SER A 71 1.43 -4.94 -9.50
C SER A 71 0.32 -3.91 -9.67
N HIS A 72 -0.93 -4.26 -9.45
CA HIS A 72 -2.04 -3.35 -9.70
C HIS A 72 -1.94 -2.09 -8.85
N TRP A 73 -2.33 -0.97 -9.44
CA TRP A 73 -2.15 0.37 -8.88
C TRP A 73 -2.73 0.54 -7.47
N ASP A 74 -3.89 -0.04 -7.21
CA ASP A 74 -4.58 0.10 -5.91
C ASP A 74 -3.96 -0.76 -4.81
N HIS A 75 -2.92 -1.55 -5.13
CA HIS A 75 -2.18 -2.37 -4.19
C HIS A 75 -0.73 -1.93 -4.02
N ALA A 76 -0.15 -1.25 -5.00
CA ALA A 76 1.29 -1.02 -5.05
C ALA A 76 1.72 0.44 -5.22
N TRP A 77 0.83 1.35 -5.60
CA TRP A 77 1.23 2.73 -5.85
C TRP A 77 1.52 3.53 -4.58
N GLY A 78 1.22 2.99 -3.42
CA GLY A 78 1.64 3.58 -2.15
C GLY A 78 3.09 3.30 -1.78
N ASN A 79 3.81 2.48 -2.55
CA ASN A 79 5.19 2.08 -2.23
C ASN A 79 6.12 3.25 -1.92
N GLU A 80 5.98 4.38 -2.61
CA GLU A 80 6.85 5.54 -2.42
C GLU A 80 6.80 6.12 -1.00
N GLU A 81 5.78 5.82 -0.23
CA GLU A 81 5.62 6.31 1.14
C GLU A 81 6.35 5.45 2.18
N PHE A 82 7.06 4.42 1.73
CA PHE A 82 7.81 3.50 2.59
C PHE A 82 9.31 3.50 2.24
N PRO A 83 9.99 4.66 2.29
CA PRO A 83 11.38 4.76 1.84
C PRO A 83 12.36 3.95 2.68
N ASP A 84 12.01 3.68 3.95
CA ASP A 84 12.89 2.94 4.87
C ASP A 84 12.57 1.44 4.91
N ALA A 85 11.55 1.00 4.19
CA ALA A 85 11.17 -0.41 4.13
C ALA A 85 11.75 -1.09 2.89
N THR A 86 11.94 -2.41 2.99
CA THR A 86 12.24 -3.24 1.83
C THR A 86 10.92 -3.69 1.21
N ILE A 87 10.74 -3.39 -0.07
CA ILE A 87 9.52 -3.76 -0.79
C ILE A 87 9.76 -5.06 -1.53
N VAL A 88 8.92 -6.06 -1.26
CA VAL A 88 9.06 -7.43 -1.75
C VAL A 88 7.85 -7.78 -2.62
N ALA A 89 8.09 -8.38 -3.78
CA ALA A 89 7.04 -8.87 -4.66
C ALA A 89 7.58 -9.99 -5.55
N HIS A 90 6.68 -10.65 -6.26
CA HIS A 90 7.09 -11.60 -7.29
C HIS A 90 7.80 -10.85 -8.43
N GLU A 91 8.77 -11.50 -9.08
CA GLU A 91 9.53 -10.86 -10.16
C GLU A 91 8.64 -10.35 -11.30
N ASN A 92 7.53 -11.02 -11.59
CA ASN A 92 6.60 -10.56 -12.63
C ASN A 92 5.98 -9.21 -12.25
N ALA A 93 5.64 -9.01 -10.98
CA ALA A 93 5.11 -7.74 -10.51
C ALA A 93 6.16 -6.63 -10.65
N ARG A 94 7.41 -6.93 -10.33
CA ARG A 94 8.50 -5.99 -10.48
C ARG A 94 8.70 -5.60 -11.95
N ASP A 95 8.71 -6.58 -12.84
CA ASP A 95 8.87 -6.34 -14.27
C ASP A 95 7.74 -5.46 -14.82
N GLU A 96 6.51 -5.70 -14.41
CA GLU A 96 5.37 -4.86 -14.80
C GLU A 96 5.52 -3.43 -14.28
N MET A 97 5.94 -3.25 -13.03
CA MET A 97 6.12 -1.91 -12.45
C MET A 97 7.32 -1.16 -13.02
N LEU A 98 8.27 -1.86 -13.63
CA LEU A 98 9.38 -1.25 -14.37
C LEU A 98 9.02 -0.90 -15.82
N ASP A 99 7.94 -1.47 -16.33
CA ASP A 99 7.51 -1.28 -17.71
C ASP A 99 6.82 0.09 -17.87
N VAL A 100 7.45 0.97 -18.64
CA VAL A 100 6.96 2.35 -18.84
C VAL A 100 5.56 2.37 -19.46
N GLU A 101 5.30 1.48 -20.42
CA GLU A 101 4.01 1.42 -21.11
C GLU A 101 2.90 0.88 -20.19
N TRP A 102 3.19 -0.13 -19.39
CA TRP A 102 2.28 -0.65 -18.38
C TRP A 102 1.85 0.46 -17.43
N ASN A 103 2.82 1.20 -16.89
CA ASN A 103 2.56 2.29 -15.96
C ASN A 103 1.76 3.42 -16.61
N ARG A 104 2.08 3.77 -17.87
CA ARG A 104 1.38 4.81 -18.60
C ARG A 104 -0.10 4.45 -18.81
N GLN A 105 -0.37 3.22 -19.24
CA GLN A 105 -1.73 2.74 -19.48
C GLN A 105 -2.57 2.75 -18.18
N TRP A 106 -2.03 2.26 -17.09
CA TRP A 106 -2.74 2.26 -15.83
C TRP A 106 -2.98 3.67 -15.31
N ARG A 107 -1.97 4.54 -15.40
CA ARG A 107 -2.13 5.93 -14.97
C ARG A 107 -3.21 6.63 -15.77
N GLU A 108 -3.26 6.44 -17.08
CA GLU A 108 -4.29 7.01 -17.92
C GLU A 108 -5.69 6.53 -17.50
N LYS A 109 -5.85 5.25 -17.23
CA LYS A 109 -7.13 4.68 -16.78
C LYS A 109 -7.58 5.27 -15.45
N VAL A 110 -6.67 5.35 -14.48
CA VAL A 110 -6.99 5.85 -13.14
C VAL A 110 -7.34 7.33 -13.19
N VAL A 111 -6.60 8.12 -13.94
CA VAL A 111 -6.87 9.54 -14.09
C VAL A 111 -8.20 9.78 -14.83
N ALA A 112 -8.46 9.01 -15.87
CA ALA A 112 -9.69 9.15 -16.68
C ALA A 112 -10.96 8.73 -15.93
N ALA A 113 -10.82 7.88 -14.91
CA ALA A 113 -11.96 7.41 -14.12
C ALA A 113 -12.64 8.51 -13.27
N ASN A 114 -11.96 9.63 -13.09
CA ASN A 114 -12.49 10.79 -12.35
C ASN A 114 -12.96 10.44 -10.94
N ASP A 115 -12.19 9.62 -10.24
CA ASP A 115 -12.41 9.26 -8.85
C ASP A 115 -11.78 10.31 -7.91
N PRO A 116 -12.09 10.28 -6.61
CA PRO A 116 -11.49 11.22 -5.65
C PRO A 116 -9.96 11.25 -5.65
N TRP A 117 -9.31 10.14 -6.03
CA TRP A 117 -7.84 10.01 -6.05
C TRP A 117 -7.22 10.25 -7.43
N SER A 118 -8.04 10.53 -8.47
CA SER A 118 -7.53 10.64 -9.84
C SER A 118 -6.53 11.78 -10.03
N GLU A 119 -6.74 12.92 -9.37
CA GLU A 119 -5.80 14.03 -9.44
C GLU A 119 -4.45 13.67 -8.80
N GLU A 120 -4.48 13.01 -7.65
CA GLU A 120 -3.27 12.56 -6.97
C GLU A 120 -2.52 11.51 -7.79
N ALA A 121 -3.25 10.67 -8.52
CA ALA A 121 -2.65 9.62 -9.37
C ALA A 121 -1.72 10.20 -10.46
N LYS A 122 -1.94 11.43 -10.87
CA LYS A 122 -1.08 12.11 -11.85
C LYS A 122 0.35 12.28 -11.34
N LEU A 123 0.52 12.38 -10.03
CA LEU A 123 1.78 12.73 -9.38
C LEU A 123 2.48 11.52 -8.72
N VAL A 124 1.88 10.34 -8.77
CA VAL A 124 2.47 9.15 -8.15
C VAL A 124 3.82 8.82 -8.78
N ASN A 125 4.83 8.68 -7.95
CA ASN A 125 6.12 8.14 -8.34
C ASN A 125 6.08 6.62 -8.15
N ILE A 126 5.84 5.90 -9.23
CA ILE A 126 5.70 4.44 -9.19
C ILE A 126 7.05 3.84 -8.79
N THR A 127 7.07 3.20 -7.61
CA THR A 127 8.28 2.67 -6.99
C THR A 127 8.26 1.15 -7.06
N PRO A 128 9.10 0.54 -7.93
CA PRO A 128 9.11 -0.91 -8.07
C PRO A 128 9.69 -1.61 -6.83
N PRO A 129 9.37 -2.90 -6.64
CA PRO A 129 9.91 -3.68 -5.53
C PRO A 129 11.43 -3.78 -5.57
N ASP A 130 12.04 -3.89 -4.38
CA ASP A 130 13.49 -4.09 -4.22
C ASP A 130 13.88 -5.55 -4.47
N LEU A 131 13.01 -6.46 -4.04
CA LEU A 131 13.24 -7.91 -4.12
C LEU A 131 12.09 -8.61 -4.84
#